data_dae4fd680b50e09f17ec86cc7efbb23d
#
_entry.id   dae4fd680b50e09f17ec86cc7efbb23d
#
_cell.length_a   1.000
_cell.length_b   1.000
_cell.length_c   1.000
_cell.angle_alpha   90.00
_cell.angle_beta   90.00
_cell.angle_gamma   90.00
#
_symmetry.space_group_name_H-M   'P 1'
#
loop_
_entity.id
_entity.type
_entity.pdbx_description
1 polymer ?
#
loop_
_entity_poly.entity_id
_entity_poly.type
_entity_poly.pdbx_seq_one_letter_code
_entity_poly.pdbx_strand_id
1 'polypeptide(L)'
;MRLNVWKKNEYLEYFWSTSFSMRIATWNINSVRLRIHHVLRFIKEQNIDVMCLQETKTEDEYFPISQFTDAGMKYCNFRGEKSYNGVAILSKIPIKKNSFEL
;
A
#
# COMPACT_ATOMS: atom_id res chain seq x y z
N MET A 1 1.33 5.25 15.94
CA MET A 1 1.43 4.92 14.51
C MET A 1 2.75 5.40 13.95
N ARG A 2 3.31 4.66 13.04
CA ARG A 2 4.55 5.04 12.38
C ARG A 2 4.33 5.02 10.87
N LEU A 3 4.69 6.11 10.21
CA LEU A 3 4.60 6.25 8.76
C LEU A 3 5.99 6.58 8.21
N ASN A 4 6.41 5.80 7.23
CA ASN A 4 7.64 6.06 6.49
C ASN A 4 7.32 6.11 5.00
N VAL A 5 7.93 7.04 4.30
CA VAL A 5 7.74 7.20 2.86
C VAL A 5 9.09 7.22 2.17
N TRP A 6 9.22 6.42 1.14
CA TRP A 6 10.40 6.42 0.29
C TRP A 6 10.00 6.85 -1.11
N LYS A 7 10.85 7.66 -1.68
CA LYS A 7 10.72 8.08 -3.07
C LYS A 7 11.98 7.64 -3.81
N LYS A 8 11.77 6.85 -4.86
CA LYS A 8 12.87 6.40 -5.68
C LYS A 8 12.70 6.91 -7.09
N ASN A 9 13.72 7.57 -7.60
CA ASN A 9 13.80 7.96 -8.99
C ASN A 9 14.88 7.10 -9.64
N GLU A 10 14.53 6.45 -10.73
CA GLU A 10 15.46 5.62 -11.48
C GLU A 10 15.63 6.16 -12.89
N TYR A 11 16.85 6.12 -13.35
CA TYR A 11 17.20 6.47 -14.71
C TYR A 11 17.68 5.21 -15.42
N LEU A 12 17.16 5.00 -16.61
CA LEU A 12 17.68 3.94 -17.46
C LEU A 12 19.06 4.38 -17.96
N GLU A 13 20.06 3.55 -17.72
CA GLU A 13 21.44 3.90 -18.03
C GLU A 13 21.74 3.91 -19.52
N TYR A 14 20.87 3.29 -20.31
CA TYR A 14 21.14 3.06 -21.72
C TYR A 14 20.23 3.90 -22.60
N PHE A 15 20.84 4.69 -23.48
CA PHE A 15 20.23 5.30 -24.64
C PHE A 15 19.30 6.48 -24.43
N TRP A 16 18.60 6.53 -23.36
CA TRP A 16 17.67 7.62 -23.10
C TRP A 16 17.59 7.84 -21.61
N SER A 17 17.42 9.06 -21.31
CA SER A 17 17.26 9.46 -19.92
C SER A 17 15.79 9.33 -19.48
N THR A 18 15.20 8.19 -19.81
CA THR A 18 13.86 7.90 -19.30
C THR A 18 13.98 7.61 -17.82
N SER A 19 13.32 8.42 -17.02
CA SER A 19 13.27 8.19 -15.59
C SER A 19 11.86 7.82 -15.19
N PHE A 20 11.76 6.98 -14.16
CA PHE A 20 10.49 6.82 -13.49
C PHE A 20 10.71 7.04 -12.00
N SER A 21 9.67 7.46 -11.32
CA SER A 21 9.71 7.60 -9.88
C SER A 21 8.59 6.78 -9.27
N MET A 22 8.89 6.14 -8.14
CA MET A 22 7.93 5.35 -7.40
C MET A 22 7.96 5.81 -5.95
N ARG A 23 6.78 6.01 -5.38
CA ARG A 23 6.65 6.38 -3.99
C ARG A 23 6.06 5.22 -3.22
N ILE A 24 6.83 4.74 -2.25
CA ILE A 24 6.44 3.64 -1.40
C ILE A 24 6.29 4.15 0.02
N ALA A 25 5.19 3.83 0.65
CA ALA A 25 4.97 4.17 2.05
C ALA A 25 4.73 2.92 2.86
N THR A 26 5.18 2.91 4.09
CA THR A 26 4.84 1.89 5.07
C THR A 26 4.26 2.59 6.30
N TRP A 27 3.17 2.05 6.81
CA TRP A 27 2.43 2.71 7.87
C TRP A 27 1.86 1.67 8.84
N ASN A 28 2.25 1.76 10.10
CA ASN A 28 1.57 1.01 11.14
C ASN A 28 0.28 1.76 11.44
N ILE A 29 -0.81 1.26 10.87
CA ILE A 29 -2.08 2.00 10.83
C ILE A 29 -2.93 1.86 12.09
N ASN A 30 -2.67 0.82 12.87
CA ASN A 30 -3.43 0.56 14.08
C ASN A 30 -4.94 0.62 13.81
N SER A 31 -5.42 -0.33 13.02
CA SER A 31 -6.78 -0.50 12.53
C SER A 31 -7.05 0.26 11.22
N VAL A 32 -7.03 -0.50 10.14
CA VAL A 32 -7.29 0.07 8.80
C VAL A 32 -8.73 0.57 8.66
N ARG A 33 -9.68 -0.15 9.24
CA ARG A 33 -11.09 0.24 9.11
C ARG A 33 -11.38 1.54 9.83
N LEU A 34 -10.75 1.75 10.97
CA LEU A 34 -10.92 2.97 11.74
C LEU A 34 -10.30 4.17 11.04
N ARG A 35 -9.24 3.95 10.27
CA ARG A 35 -8.44 5.04 9.68
C ARG A 35 -8.51 5.09 8.17
N ILE A 36 -9.50 4.43 7.57
CA ILE A 36 -9.56 4.27 6.12
C ILE A 36 -9.52 5.62 5.39
N HIS A 37 -10.24 6.62 5.87
CA HIS A 37 -10.25 7.93 5.22
C HIS A 37 -8.90 8.62 5.27
N HIS A 38 -8.16 8.45 6.35
CA HIS A 38 -6.82 9.00 6.47
C HIS A 38 -5.86 8.35 5.47
N VAL A 39 -5.95 7.03 5.35
CA VAL A 39 -5.09 6.29 4.41
C VAL A 39 -5.38 6.68 2.97
N LEU A 40 -6.66 6.71 2.61
CA LEU A 40 -7.07 7.07 1.24
C LEU A 40 -6.63 8.49 0.88
N ARG A 41 -6.81 9.42 1.80
CA ARG A 41 -6.39 10.80 1.58
C ARG A 41 -4.87 10.91 1.42
N PHE A 42 -4.13 10.19 2.25
CA PHE A 42 -2.67 10.19 2.17
C PHE A 42 -2.19 9.63 0.83
N ILE A 43 -2.77 8.51 0.39
CA ILE A 43 -2.43 7.90 -0.90
C ILE A 43 -2.63 8.92 -2.02
N LYS A 44 -3.74 9.64 -1.99
CA LYS A 44 -4.07 10.62 -3.02
C LYS A 44 -3.15 11.84 -2.96
N GLU A 45 -3.05 12.46 -1.78
CA GLU A 45 -2.30 13.70 -1.63
C GLU A 45 -0.81 13.52 -1.86
N GLN A 46 -0.26 12.38 -1.44
CA GLN A 46 1.16 12.10 -1.58
C GLN A 46 1.49 11.28 -2.83
N ASN A 47 0.49 10.98 -3.64
CA ASN A 47 0.65 10.20 -4.87
C ASN A 47 1.44 8.91 -4.62
N ILE A 48 0.96 8.12 -3.66
CA ILE A 48 1.62 6.88 -3.27
C ILE A 48 1.33 5.79 -4.29
N ASP A 49 2.37 5.09 -4.73
CA ASP A 49 2.24 3.99 -5.68
C ASP A 49 2.07 2.65 -4.97
N VAL A 50 2.77 2.46 -3.85
CA VAL A 50 2.69 1.24 -3.06
C VAL A 50 2.55 1.63 -1.59
N MET A 51 1.52 1.11 -0.93
CA MET A 51 1.29 1.31 0.49
C MET A 51 1.36 -0.01 1.21
N CYS A 52 2.26 -0.09 2.19
CA CYS A 52 2.37 -1.25 3.07
C CYS A 52 1.81 -0.90 4.44
N LEU A 53 0.79 -1.63 4.86
CA LEU A 53 0.14 -1.39 6.14
C LEU A 53 0.45 -2.51 7.12
N GLN A 54 0.70 -2.15 8.36
CA GLN A 54 0.84 -3.07 9.47
C GLN A 54 -0.25 -2.80 10.49
N GLU A 55 -0.58 -3.81 11.28
CA GLU A 55 -1.64 -3.75 12.28
C GLU A 55 -2.97 -3.31 11.68
N THR A 56 -3.37 -3.99 10.63
CA THR A 56 -4.65 -3.72 9.98
C THR A 56 -5.83 -4.07 10.87
N LYS A 57 -5.66 -5.05 11.75
CA LYS A 57 -6.61 -5.42 12.82
C LYS A 57 -8.01 -5.71 12.30
N THR A 58 -8.09 -6.40 11.17
CA THR A 58 -9.37 -6.79 10.59
C THR A 58 -9.22 -8.15 9.90
N GLU A 59 -10.29 -8.94 9.95
CA GLU A 59 -10.35 -10.18 9.20
C GLU A 59 -10.38 -9.89 7.71
N ASP A 60 -9.88 -10.83 6.90
CA ASP A 60 -9.79 -10.64 5.46
C ASP A 60 -11.16 -10.34 4.82
N GLU A 61 -12.21 -10.98 5.30
CA GLU A 61 -13.56 -10.76 4.77
C GLU A 61 -14.09 -9.35 4.97
N TYR A 62 -13.55 -8.63 5.96
CA TYR A 62 -13.96 -7.26 6.27
C TYR A 62 -12.94 -6.21 5.84
N PHE A 63 -11.89 -6.64 5.16
CA PHE A 63 -10.90 -5.71 4.66
C PHE A 63 -11.54 -4.79 3.60
N PRO A 64 -11.35 -3.47 3.71
CA PRO A 64 -12.05 -2.52 2.83
C PRO A 64 -11.41 -2.44 1.44
N ILE A 65 -11.35 -3.57 0.74
CA ILE A 65 -10.65 -3.69 -0.53
C ILE A 65 -11.28 -2.81 -1.62
N SER A 66 -12.59 -2.69 -1.66
CA SER A 66 -13.26 -1.90 -2.70
C SER A 66 -12.89 -0.43 -2.62
N GLN A 67 -12.73 0.10 -1.40
CA GLN A 67 -12.34 1.49 -1.22
C GLN A 67 -10.93 1.73 -1.73
N PHE A 68 -10.03 0.76 -1.54
CA PHE A 68 -8.67 0.87 -2.06
C PHE A 68 -8.62 0.73 -3.59
N THR A 69 -9.36 -0.21 -4.15
CA THR A 69 -9.40 -0.39 -5.60
C THR A 69 -10.02 0.82 -6.28
N ASP A 70 -11.05 1.40 -5.69
CA ASP A 70 -11.66 2.63 -6.20
C ASP A 70 -10.69 3.82 -6.16
N ALA A 71 -9.76 3.79 -5.24
CA ALA A 71 -8.71 4.81 -5.13
C ALA A 71 -7.52 4.56 -6.06
N GLY A 72 -7.59 3.54 -6.90
CA GLY A 72 -6.53 3.21 -7.85
C GLY A 72 -5.56 2.14 -7.40
N MET A 73 -5.70 1.64 -6.17
CA MET A 73 -4.86 0.56 -5.65
C MET A 73 -5.42 -0.78 -6.12
N LYS A 74 -5.16 -1.12 -7.36
CA LYS A 74 -5.79 -2.25 -8.03
C LYS A 74 -5.20 -3.61 -7.67
N TYR A 75 -4.01 -3.62 -7.12
CA TYR A 75 -3.29 -4.85 -6.77
C TYR A 75 -3.11 -4.87 -5.27
N CYS A 76 -3.90 -5.70 -4.59
CA CYS A 76 -3.93 -5.74 -3.14
C CYS A 76 -3.66 -7.15 -2.64
N ASN A 77 -2.80 -7.26 -1.66
CA ASN A 77 -2.53 -8.49 -0.94
C ASN A 77 -2.65 -8.18 0.55
N PHE A 78 -3.43 -8.97 1.26
CA PHE A 78 -3.64 -8.71 2.68
C PHE A 78 -3.95 -10.00 3.42
N ARG A 79 -3.59 -10.01 4.70
CA ARG A 79 -3.91 -11.09 5.62
C ARG A 79 -4.07 -10.52 7.01
N GLY A 80 -5.17 -10.84 7.67
CA GLY A 80 -5.43 -10.29 8.98
C GLY A 80 -6.30 -11.17 9.85
N GLU A 81 -6.40 -10.75 11.11
CA GLU A 81 -7.21 -11.37 12.15
C GLU A 81 -8.05 -10.30 12.81
N LYS A 82 -9.13 -10.73 13.47
CA LYS A 82 -10.00 -9.82 14.18
C LYS A 82 -9.24 -9.09 15.29
N SER A 83 -9.28 -7.77 15.24
CA SER A 83 -8.74 -6.88 16.27
C SER A 83 -7.27 -7.10 16.62
N TYR A 84 -6.50 -7.76 15.74
CA TYR A 84 -5.19 -8.23 16.10
C TYR A 84 -4.30 -8.33 14.88
N ASN A 85 -3.06 -7.82 14.97
CA ASN A 85 -2.07 -7.92 13.89
C ASN A 85 -2.61 -7.51 12.52
N GLY A 86 -2.15 -8.16 11.47
CA GLY A 86 -2.59 -7.96 10.10
C GLY A 86 -1.63 -7.11 9.30
N VAL A 87 -1.48 -7.49 8.03
CA VAL A 87 -0.63 -6.77 7.07
C VAL A 87 -1.36 -6.63 5.74
N ALA A 88 -1.03 -5.57 5.02
CA ALA A 88 -1.56 -5.38 3.68
C ALA A 88 -0.53 -4.68 2.80
N ILE A 89 -0.50 -5.08 1.53
CA ILE A 89 0.25 -4.36 0.50
C ILE A 89 -0.76 -3.94 -0.56
N LEU A 90 -0.83 -2.66 -0.80
CA LEU A 90 -1.75 -2.05 -1.74
C LEU A 90 -0.92 -1.34 -2.81
N SER A 91 -1.21 -1.59 -4.08
CA SER A 91 -0.36 -1.10 -5.14
C SER A 91 -1.14 -0.66 -6.36
N LYS A 92 -0.67 0.41 -7.01
CA LYS A 92 -1.15 0.82 -8.32
C LYS A 92 -0.56 -0.03 -9.43
N ILE A 93 0.59 -0.66 -9.17
CA ILE A 93 1.32 -1.46 -10.14
C ILE A 93 1.22 -2.94 -9.80
N PRO A 94 1.36 -3.84 -10.80
CA PRO A 94 1.25 -5.27 -10.55
C PRO A 94 2.25 -5.79 -9.53
N ILE A 95 1.80 -6.71 -8.69
CA ILE A 95 2.62 -7.39 -7.69
C ILE A 95 2.78 -8.84 -8.11
N LYS A 96 4.01 -9.34 -8.09
CA LYS A 96 4.27 -10.75 -8.35
C LYS A 96 3.98 -11.55 -7.09
N LYS A 97 2.94 -12.37 -7.13
CA LYS A 97 2.52 -13.13 -5.95
C LYS A 97 3.53 -14.16 -5.48
N ASN A 98 4.33 -14.69 -6.38
CA ASN A 98 5.34 -15.69 -6.05
C ASN A 98 6.62 -15.08 -5.49
N SER A 99 6.68 -13.77 -5.35
CA SER A 99 7.87 -13.07 -4.88
C SER A 99 7.85 -12.80 -3.39
N PHE A 100 6.69 -12.91 -2.74
CA PHE A 100 6.59 -12.70 -1.30
C PHE A 100 5.35 -13.38 -0.75
N GLU A 101 5.38 -13.63 0.57
CA GLU A 101 4.26 -14.16 1.31
C GLU A 101 3.90 -13.20 2.45
N LEU A 102 2.62 -13.08 2.69
CA LEU A 102 2.14 -12.27 3.81
C LEU A 102 1.88 -13.11 5.05
#